data_92caf798c2200d376b7338bcd9505edb
#
_entry.id   92caf798c2200d376b7338bcd9505edb
#
_cell.length_a   1.000
_cell.length_b   1.000
_cell.length_c   1.000
_cell.angle_alpha   90.00
_cell.angle_beta   90.00
_cell.angle_gamma   90.00
#
_symmetry.space_group_name_H-M   'P 1'
#
loop_
_entity.id
_entity.type
_entity.pdbx_description
1 polymer ?
#
loop_
_entity_poly.entity_id
_entity_poly.type
_entity_poly.pdbx_seq_one_letter_code
_entity_poly.pdbx_strand_id
1 'polypeptide(L)'
;SIRMSINPIYYTEDIKKIERIEFTIFRNKDIKQYSAISEDPFGINLSESYENYEPKKGGLVDLRLGTCDIYLPCMTCGENSLECPGHFGHTELAEPVFHFGFLNHLKNILQCICLKCSNILIDKSQHNIKKILNKKPEFRFKEIKNLTKPVNYCFYCGVPVSKIKREVKDNGSIKIIVEHTSNESVNTENEDIH
;
A
#
# COMPACT_ATOMS: atom_id res chain seq x y z
N SER A 1 -25.41 -55.12 -31.34
CA SER A 1 -24.67 -53.92 -31.66
C SER A 1 -25.39 -52.73 -31.04
N ILE A 2 -25.00 -52.34 -29.81
CA ILE A 2 -25.55 -51.18 -29.12
C ILE A 2 -24.70 -49.98 -29.53
N ARG A 3 -25.25 -49.08 -30.34
CA ARG A 3 -24.67 -47.75 -30.57
C ARG A 3 -25.04 -46.85 -29.38
N MET A 4 -24.08 -46.63 -28.49
CA MET A 4 -24.16 -45.51 -27.54
C MET A 4 -23.99 -44.22 -28.35
N SER A 5 -25.06 -43.46 -28.48
CA SER A 5 -25.02 -42.09 -28.92
C SER A 5 -24.50 -41.25 -27.76
N ILE A 6 -23.24 -40.86 -27.82
CA ILE A 6 -22.68 -39.87 -26.92
C ILE A 6 -23.14 -38.53 -27.49
N ASN A 7 -24.19 -37.94 -26.89
CA ASN A 7 -24.53 -36.56 -27.15
C ASN A 7 -23.36 -35.72 -26.61
N PRO A 8 -22.68 -34.94 -27.45
CA PRO A 8 -21.73 -33.97 -26.91
C PRO A 8 -22.53 -32.95 -26.11
N ILE A 9 -22.31 -32.95 -24.80
CA ILE A 9 -22.75 -31.86 -23.92
C ILE A 9 -21.96 -30.67 -24.36
N TYR A 10 -22.56 -29.82 -25.19
CA TYR A 10 -22.02 -28.50 -25.46
C TYR A 10 -22.18 -27.69 -24.18
N TYR A 11 -21.14 -27.60 -23.38
CA TYR A 11 -21.02 -26.53 -22.40
C TYR A 11 -20.85 -25.24 -23.21
N THR A 12 -21.94 -24.57 -23.49
CA THR A 12 -21.91 -23.18 -23.90
C THR A 12 -21.65 -22.35 -22.64
N GLU A 13 -20.52 -22.54 -22.02
CA GLU A 13 -20.01 -21.51 -21.14
C GLU A 13 -19.67 -20.35 -22.06
N ASP A 14 -20.32 -19.22 -21.83
CA ASP A 14 -19.98 -17.96 -22.50
C ASP A 14 -18.48 -17.73 -22.27
N ILE A 15 -17.69 -17.95 -23.30
CA ILE A 15 -16.25 -17.75 -23.25
C ILE A 15 -16.03 -16.27 -23.01
N LYS A 16 -15.74 -15.91 -21.77
CA LYS A 16 -15.45 -14.53 -21.41
C LYS A 16 -14.15 -14.12 -22.08
N LYS A 17 -14.27 -13.17 -23.01
CA LYS A 17 -13.11 -12.61 -23.68
C LYS A 17 -12.48 -11.53 -22.83
N ILE A 18 -11.17 -11.66 -22.57
CA ILE A 18 -10.39 -10.63 -21.87
C ILE A 18 -10.24 -9.45 -22.84
N GLU A 19 -10.79 -8.29 -22.49
CA GLU A 19 -10.68 -7.06 -23.30
C GLU A 19 -9.38 -6.32 -22.98
N ARG A 20 -9.02 -6.23 -21.69
CA ARG A 20 -7.82 -5.53 -21.25
C ARG A 20 -7.35 -6.02 -19.89
N ILE A 21 -6.07 -5.82 -19.60
CA ILE A 21 -5.43 -6.06 -18.31
C ILE A 21 -4.93 -4.71 -17.81
N GLU A 22 -5.34 -4.32 -16.61
CA GLU A 22 -4.89 -3.09 -15.95
C GLU A 22 -3.98 -3.44 -14.76
N PHE A 23 -2.79 -2.87 -14.76
CA PHE A 23 -1.87 -2.99 -13.63
C PHE A 23 -2.10 -1.83 -12.66
N THR A 24 -2.29 -2.15 -11.39
CA THR A 24 -2.52 -1.17 -10.33
C THR A 24 -1.80 -1.59 -9.06
N ILE A 25 -1.73 -0.68 -8.09
CA ILE A 25 -1.23 -0.98 -6.76
C ILE A 25 -2.44 -1.22 -5.85
N PHE A 26 -2.42 -2.35 -5.15
CA PHE A 26 -3.49 -2.71 -4.22
C PHE A 26 -3.54 -1.74 -3.05
N ARG A 27 -4.73 -1.22 -2.78
CA ARG A 27 -5.06 -0.53 -1.55
C ARG A 27 -5.31 -1.57 -0.45
N ASN A 28 -5.27 -1.17 0.81
CA ASN A 28 -5.55 -2.06 1.93
C ASN A 28 -6.89 -2.80 1.77
N LYS A 29 -7.92 -2.13 1.23
CA LYS A 29 -9.22 -2.75 0.94
C LYS A 29 -9.12 -3.85 -0.11
N ASP A 30 -8.35 -3.62 -1.17
CA ASP A 30 -8.18 -4.58 -2.27
C ASP A 30 -7.40 -5.81 -1.76
N ILE A 31 -6.35 -5.60 -0.94
CA ILE A 31 -5.57 -6.68 -0.30
C ILE A 31 -6.49 -7.58 0.55
N LYS A 32 -7.34 -6.98 1.40
CA LYS A 32 -8.28 -7.74 2.24
C LYS A 32 -9.33 -8.48 1.40
N GLN A 33 -9.80 -7.88 0.33
CA GLN A 33 -10.79 -8.48 -0.57
C GLN A 33 -10.25 -9.71 -1.32
N TYR A 34 -8.99 -9.67 -1.76
CA TYR A 34 -8.36 -10.78 -2.49
C TYR A 34 -7.73 -11.83 -1.57
N SER A 35 -7.69 -11.59 -0.27
CA SER A 35 -7.12 -12.51 0.70
C SER A 35 -7.98 -13.77 0.88
N ALA A 36 -7.37 -14.95 0.75
CA ALA A 36 -7.99 -16.23 1.05
C ALA A 36 -8.35 -16.40 2.55
N ILE A 37 -7.79 -15.53 3.39
CA ILE A 37 -8.04 -15.50 4.86
C ILE A 37 -8.79 -14.24 5.28
N SER A 38 -9.64 -13.71 4.40
CA SER A 38 -10.43 -12.48 4.64
C SER A 38 -11.36 -12.55 5.85
N GLU A 39 -11.69 -13.75 6.32
CA GLU A 39 -12.48 -13.98 7.52
C GLU A 39 -11.73 -13.60 8.81
N ASP A 40 -10.40 -13.68 8.80
CA ASP A 40 -9.56 -13.33 9.94
C ASP A 40 -9.18 -11.83 9.86
N PRO A 41 -9.63 -10.98 10.78
CA PRO A 41 -9.43 -9.54 10.70
C PRO A 41 -7.95 -9.14 10.75
N PHE A 42 -7.11 -9.92 11.42
CA PHE A 42 -5.67 -9.70 11.52
C PHE A 42 -4.85 -10.44 10.47
N GLY A 43 -5.48 -11.38 9.75
CA GLY A 43 -4.81 -12.22 8.78
C GLY A 43 -3.79 -13.17 9.41
N ILE A 44 -2.59 -13.28 8.81
CA ILE A 44 -1.48 -14.03 9.37
C ILE A 44 -0.86 -13.21 10.51
N ASN A 45 -1.05 -13.66 11.74
CA ASN A 45 -0.63 -12.95 12.95
C ASN A 45 0.23 -13.79 13.90
N LEU A 46 0.45 -15.07 13.58
CA LEU A 46 1.28 -15.98 14.37
C LEU A 46 2.64 -16.17 13.71
N SER A 47 3.70 -16.05 14.47
CA SER A 47 5.07 -16.33 14.02
C SER A 47 5.35 -17.82 13.89
N GLU A 48 4.60 -18.65 14.59
CA GLU A 48 4.73 -20.10 14.58
C GLU A 48 4.16 -20.68 13.29
N SER A 49 4.96 -21.51 12.62
CA SER A 49 4.56 -22.15 11.35
C SER A 49 3.83 -23.48 11.56
N TYR A 50 4.22 -24.22 12.58
CA TYR A 50 3.72 -25.57 12.88
C TYR A 50 3.27 -25.72 14.32
N GLU A 51 2.28 -26.58 14.52
CA GLU A 51 1.83 -27.04 15.81
C GLU A 51 1.63 -28.57 15.75
N ASN A 52 2.30 -29.32 16.62
CA ASN A 52 2.27 -30.79 16.59
C ASN A 52 2.60 -31.41 15.22
N TYR A 53 3.56 -30.85 14.51
CA TYR A 53 3.98 -31.22 13.12
C TYR A 53 2.95 -30.93 12.02
N GLU A 54 1.86 -30.27 12.33
CA GLU A 54 0.85 -29.81 11.36
C GLU A 54 0.99 -28.30 11.09
N PRO A 55 0.72 -27.82 9.85
CA PRO A 55 0.70 -26.40 9.54
C PRO A 55 -0.32 -25.64 10.41
N LYS A 56 0.15 -24.61 11.12
CA LYS A 56 -0.68 -23.86 12.06
C LYS A 56 -1.57 -22.85 11.33
N LYS A 57 -2.86 -22.88 11.62
CA LYS A 57 -3.81 -21.87 11.11
C LYS A 57 -3.45 -20.48 11.68
N GLY A 58 -3.38 -19.47 10.81
CA GLY A 58 -2.94 -18.12 11.15
C GLY A 58 -1.42 -17.95 11.22
N GLY A 59 -0.65 -19.03 10.99
CA GLY A 59 0.81 -19.02 10.89
C GLY A 59 1.31 -18.81 9.45
N LEU A 60 2.64 -18.75 9.30
CA LEU A 60 3.29 -18.45 8.01
C LEU A 60 3.06 -19.50 6.92
N VAL A 61 2.74 -20.74 7.30
CA VAL A 61 2.47 -21.87 6.38
C VAL A 61 1.01 -22.32 6.43
N ASP A 62 0.11 -21.40 6.73
CA ASP A 62 -1.33 -21.68 6.74
C ASP A 62 -1.80 -22.28 5.41
N LEU A 63 -2.44 -23.46 5.46
CA LEU A 63 -2.88 -24.20 4.27
C LEU A 63 -3.91 -23.46 3.41
N ARG A 64 -4.52 -22.38 3.91
CA ARG A 64 -5.40 -21.51 3.11
C ARG A 64 -4.60 -20.66 2.11
N LEU A 65 -3.30 -20.46 2.33
CA LEU A 65 -2.42 -19.72 1.42
C LEU A 65 -1.82 -20.60 0.32
N GLY A 66 -1.97 -21.90 0.44
CA GLY A 66 -1.40 -22.90 -0.43
C GLY A 66 -0.71 -23.99 0.37
N THR A 67 -0.16 -24.96 -0.34
CA THR A 67 0.58 -26.06 0.29
C THR A 67 1.91 -26.28 -0.41
N CYS A 68 2.92 -26.65 0.35
CA CYS A 68 4.22 -27.13 -0.15
C CYS A 68 4.35 -28.66 -0.03
N ASP A 69 3.38 -29.32 0.59
CA ASP A 69 3.34 -30.75 0.80
C ASP A 69 2.44 -31.43 -0.23
N ILE A 70 2.89 -32.57 -0.76
CA ILE A 70 2.12 -33.39 -1.72
C ILE A 70 0.92 -34.05 -1.05
N TYR A 71 1.05 -34.39 0.23
CA TYR A 71 0.03 -35.12 1.00
C TYR A 71 -1.00 -34.23 1.70
N LEU A 72 -0.70 -32.94 1.84
CA LEU A 72 -1.60 -31.98 2.47
C LEU A 72 -2.24 -31.08 1.39
N PRO A 73 -3.56 -31.22 1.13
CA PRO A 73 -4.23 -30.40 0.16
C PRO A 73 -4.37 -28.95 0.65
N CYS A 74 -4.34 -28.01 -0.28
CA CYS A 74 -4.65 -26.61 -0.03
C CYS A 74 -6.11 -26.47 0.42
N MET A 75 -6.34 -25.76 1.52
CA MET A 75 -7.72 -25.55 2.06
C MET A 75 -8.57 -24.59 1.21
N THR A 76 -7.97 -23.84 0.30
CA THR A 76 -8.70 -22.88 -0.56
C THR A 76 -9.12 -23.51 -1.89
N CYS A 77 -8.24 -24.22 -2.57
CA CYS A 77 -8.55 -24.84 -3.87
C CYS A 77 -8.68 -26.37 -3.83
N GLY A 78 -8.24 -27.02 -2.76
CA GLY A 78 -8.23 -28.49 -2.64
C GLY A 78 -7.10 -29.20 -3.38
N GLU A 79 -6.27 -28.46 -4.13
CA GLU A 79 -5.18 -29.01 -4.93
C GLU A 79 -3.92 -29.26 -4.09
N ASN A 80 -3.04 -30.15 -4.59
CA ASN A 80 -1.75 -30.45 -3.99
C ASN A 80 -0.69 -29.39 -4.33
N SER A 81 0.53 -29.57 -3.85
CA SER A 81 1.64 -28.63 -4.07
C SER A 81 2.08 -28.49 -5.53
N LEU A 82 1.72 -29.41 -6.43
CA LEU A 82 2.08 -29.35 -7.85
C LEU A 82 1.09 -28.50 -8.65
N GLU A 83 -0.16 -28.48 -8.25
CA GLU A 83 -1.27 -27.86 -8.98
C GLU A 83 -1.77 -26.57 -8.33
N CYS A 84 -1.58 -26.41 -7.01
CA CYS A 84 -1.97 -25.21 -6.30
C CYS A 84 -1.08 -24.03 -6.69
N PRO A 85 -1.64 -22.94 -7.26
CA PRO A 85 -0.85 -21.76 -7.66
C PRO A 85 -0.45 -20.88 -6.48
N GLY A 86 -0.89 -21.20 -5.26
CA GLY A 86 -0.84 -20.32 -4.10
C GLY A 86 -1.96 -19.28 -4.08
N HIS A 87 -2.28 -18.80 -2.91
CA HIS A 87 -3.36 -17.82 -2.70
C HIS A 87 -2.86 -16.63 -1.90
N PHE A 88 -3.37 -15.45 -2.23
CA PHE A 88 -3.03 -14.24 -1.49
C PHE A 88 -3.53 -14.31 -0.05
N GLY A 89 -2.69 -13.88 0.87
CA GLY A 89 -3.05 -13.63 2.24
C GLY A 89 -2.80 -12.18 2.60
N HIS A 90 -3.07 -11.83 3.84
CA HIS A 90 -2.77 -10.51 4.39
C HIS A 90 -2.29 -10.63 5.83
N THR A 91 -1.59 -9.62 6.27
CA THR A 91 -1.20 -9.41 7.66
C THR A 91 -1.56 -7.98 8.01
N GLU A 92 -2.33 -7.79 9.09
CA GLU A 92 -2.58 -6.47 9.63
C GLU A 92 -1.36 -6.03 10.44
N LEU A 93 -0.76 -4.92 10.06
CA LEU A 93 0.38 -4.37 10.79
C LEU A 93 -0.12 -3.65 12.05
N ALA A 94 0.61 -3.75 13.17
CA ALA A 94 0.27 -3.07 14.42
C ALA A 94 0.21 -1.54 14.23
N GLU A 95 1.10 -1.01 13.38
CA GLU A 95 1.12 0.40 13.01
C GLU A 95 1.25 0.56 11.49
N PRO A 96 0.66 1.62 10.91
CA PRO A 96 0.78 1.88 9.49
C PRO A 96 2.22 2.22 9.11
N VAL A 97 2.71 1.64 8.03
CA VAL A 97 4.03 1.93 7.47
C VAL A 97 3.90 2.53 6.07
N PHE A 98 4.82 3.41 5.72
CA PHE A 98 4.88 3.96 4.39
C PHE A 98 5.39 2.93 3.38
N HIS A 99 4.77 2.91 2.21
CA HIS A 99 5.25 2.08 1.13
C HIS A 99 6.63 2.58 0.65
N PHE A 100 7.67 1.75 0.79
CA PHE A 100 9.05 2.14 0.52
C PHE A 100 9.28 2.66 -0.92
N GLY A 101 8.58 2.12 -1.91
CA GLY A 101 8.65 2.57 -3.31
C GLY A 101 8.12 3.99 -3.53
N PHE A 102 7.33 4.53 -2.61
CA PHE A 102 6.73 5.87 -2.72
C PHE A 102 7.32 6.90 -1.77
N LEU A 103 8.37 6.58 -1.02
CA LEU A 103 8.98 7.52 -0.05
C LEU A 103 9.40 8.84 -0.68
N ASN A 104 9.95 8.83 -1.90
CA ASN A 104 10.31 10.07 -2.60
C ASN A 104 9.07 10.89 -3.00
N HIS A 105 7.99 10.24 -3.42
CA HIS A 105 6.74 10.89 -3.74
C HIS A 105 6.11 11.49 -2.48
N LEU A 106 6.10 10.73 -1.38
CA LEU A 106 5.63 11.18 -0.08
C LEU A 106 6.39 12.42 0.39
N LYS A 107 7.73 12.39 0.39
CA LYS A 107 8.56 13.55 0.71
C LYS A 107 8.17 14.78 -0.12
N ASN A 108 8.04 14.61 -1.43
CA ASN A 108 7.70 15.71 -2.34
C ASN A 108 6.29 16.27 -2.08
N ILE A 109 5.32 15.43 -1.71
CA ILE A 109 3.97 15.85 -1.33
C ILE A 109 4.01 16.61 -0.01
N LEU A 110 4.69 16.08 1.00
CA LEU A 110 4.83 16.72 2.30
C LEU A 110 5.48 18.12 2.20
N GLN A 111 6.41 18.31 1.25
CA GLN A 111 7.00 19.63 0.97
C GLN A 111 6.02 20.63 0.37
N CYS A 112 4.86 20.20 -0.12
CA CYS A 112 3.85 21.06 -0.73
C CYS A 112 2.71 21.44 0.23
N ILE A 113 2.66 20.86 1.43
CA ILE A 113 1.59 21.07 2.41
C ILE A 113 2.13 21.59 3.73
N CYS A 114 1.30 22.33 4.45
CA CYS A 114 1.59 22.74 5.82
C CYS A 114 1.34 21.58 6.77
N LEU A 115 2.33 21.19 7.57
CA LEU A 115 2.20 20.06 8.51
C LEU A 115 1.27 20.38 9.70
N LYS A 116 1.03 21.67 10.00
CA LYS A 116 0.13 22.08 11.10
C LYS A 116 -1.34 22.07 10.67
N CYS A 117 -1.67 22.70 9.53
CA CYS A 117 -3.06 22.87 9.10
C CYS A 117 -3.45 22.02 7.88
N SER A 118 -2.53 21.19 7.36
CA SER A 118 -2.72 20.31 6.21
C SER A 118 -3.15 21.00 4.90
N ASN A 119 -3.11 22.32 4.86
CA ASN A 119 -3.42 23.08 3.64
C ASN A 119 -2.21 23.11 2.71
N ILE A 120 -2.48 23.18 1.39
CA ILE A 120 -1.46 23.36 0.38
C ILE A 120 -0.80 24.75 0.53
N LEU A 121 0.52 24.80 0.38
CA LEU A 121 1.32 26.03 0.52
C LEU A 121 1.24 26.91 -0.74
N ILE A 122 0.04 27.15 -1.24
CA ILE A 122 -0.23 28.02 -2.39
C ILE A 122 -1.23 29.08 -1.97
N ASP A 123 -0.91 30.34 -2.28
CA ASP A 123 -1.86 31.42 -2.14
C ASP A 123 -2.94 31.30 -3.24
N LYS A 124 -4.16 30.95 -2.83
CA LYS A 124 -5.31 30.80 -3.74
C LYS A 124 -5.77 32.12 -4.34
N SER A 125 -5.43 33.25 -3.74
CA SER A 125 -5.78 34.58 -4.24
C SER A 125 -4.92 34.99 -5.42
N GLN A 126 -3.65 34.59 -5.43
CA GLN A 126 -2.68 34.94 -6.47
C GLN A 126 -2.63 33.95 -7.64
N HIS A 127 -3.07 32.71 -7.42
CA HIS A 127 -2.96 31.66 -8.44
C HIS A 127 -4.31 31.05 -8.83
N ASN A 128 -4.52 30.92 -10.15
CA ASN A 128 -5.70 30.25 -10.64
C ASN A 128 -5.55 28.71 -10.48
N ILE A 129 -5.91 28.24 -9.28
CA ILE A 129 -5.80 26.82 -8.90
C ILE A 129 -6.62 25.93 -9.83
N LYS A 130 -7.79 26.37 -10.31
CA LYS A 130 -8.61 25.59 -11.24
C LYS A 130 -7.85 25.26 -12.53
N LYS A 131 -7.06 26.21 -13.07
CA LYS A 131 -6.23 26.01 -14.25
C LYS A 131 -5.13 24.98 -13.99
N ILE A 132 -4.53 24.98 -12.78
CA ILE A 132 -3.50 24.03 -12.39
C ILE A 132 -4.10 22.61 -12.23
N LEU A 133 -5.26 22.50 -11.60
CA LEU A 133 -5.94 21.21 -11.36
C LEU A 133 -6.39 20.52 -12.66
N ASN A 134 -6.70 21.28 -13.70
CA ASN A 134 -7.09 20.73 -15.01
C ASN A 134 -5.91 20.21 -15.84
N LYS A 135 -4.67 20.40 -15.41
CA LYS A 135 -3.49 19.85 -16.09
C LYS A 135 -3.37 18.35 -15.85
N LYS A 136 -2.67 17.65 -16.74
CA LYS A 136 -2.29 16.23 -16.54
C LYS A 136 -1.54 16.06 -15.20
N PRO A 137 -1.69 14.94 -14.49
CA PRO A 137 -1.16 14.75 -13.13
C PRO A 137 0.32 15.11 -12.96
N GLU A 138 1.16 14.71 -13.91
CA GLU A 138 2.62 14.97 -13.87
C GLU A 138 2.95 16.47 -13.92
N PHE A 139 2.33 17.18 -14.86
CA PHE A 139 2.54 18.64 -15.02
C PHE A 139 1.93 19.40 -13.85
N ARG A 140 0.76 18.96 -13.38
CA ARG A 140 0.09 19.54 -12.22
C ARG A 140 0.98 19.48 -10.98
N PHE A 141 1.55 18.31 -10.68
CA PHE A 141 2.41 18.13 -9.52
C PHE A 141 3.68 18.95 -9.60
N LYS A 142 4.35 18.97 -10.76
CA LYS A 142 5.55 19.77 -10.99
C LYS A 142 5.30 21.27 -10.78
N GLU A 143 4.17 21.78 -11.25
CA GLU A 143 3.80 23.18 -11.09
C GLU A 143 3.51 23.53 -9.62
N ILE A 144 2.73 22.69 -8.92
CA ILE A 144 2.48 22.84 -7.49
C ILE A 144 3.80 22.89 -6.72
N LYS A 145 4.71 21.96 -6.98
CA LYS A 145 6.02 21.93 -6.32
C LYS A 145 6.84 23.18 -6.57
N ASN A 146 6.80 23.74 -7.79
CA ASN A 146 7.51 24.98 -8.09
C ASN A 146 6.92 26.19 -7.37
N LEU A 147 5.60 26.26 -7.24
CA LEU A 147 4.89 27.34 -6.53
C LEU A 147 5.08 27.26 -5.02
N THR A 148 5.19 26.07 -4.45
CA THR A 148 5.35 25.90 -3.00
C THR A 148 6.81 26.03 -2.54
N LYS A 149 7.79 25.83 -3.42
CA LYS A 149 9.21 25.87 -3.07
C LYS A 149 9.70 27.19 -2.44
N PRO A 150 9.27 28.39 -2.90
CA PRO A 150 9.72 29.67 -2.34
C PRO A 150 8.97 30.07 -1.07
N VAL A 151 7.98 29.29 -0.62
CA VAL A 151 7.10 29.67 0.50
C VAL A 151 7.78 29.36 1.82
N ASN A 152 7.96 30.40 2.66
CA ASN A 152 8.59 30.29 3.98
C ASN A 152 7.55 30.21 5.12
N TYR A 153 6.34 30.70 4.91
CA TYR A 153 5.27 30.71 5.91
C TYR A 153 3.95 30.25 5.29
N CYS A 154 3.18 29.51 6.06
CA CYS A 154 1.86 29.06 5.60
C CYS A 154 0.89 30.25 5.47
N PHE A 155 0.25 30.41 4.32
CA PHE A 155 -0.73 31.48 4.06
C PHE A 155 -2.00 31.37 4.92
N TYR A 156 -2.29 30.19 5.48
CA TYR A 156 -3.52 29.92 6.23
C TYR A 156 -3.35 30.01 7.75
N CYS A 157 -2.23 29.54 8.27
CA CYS A 157 -2.00 29.51 9.71
C CYS A 157 -0.77 30.30 10.17
N GLY A 158 -0.04 30.94 9.25
CA GLY A 158 1.11 31.82 9.57
C GLY A 158 2.35 31.09 10.10
N VAL A 159 2.32 29.76 10.23
CA VAL A 159 3.44 28.99 10.78
C VAL A 159 4.57 28.88 9.76
N PRO A 160 5.85 28.95 10.18
CA PRO A 160 6.98 28.74 9.31
C PRO A 160 6.94 27.31 8.71
N VAL A 161 7.29 27.21 7.44
CA VAL A 161 7.30 25.92 6.72
C VAL A 161 8.50 25.11 7.15
N SER A 162 8.24 23.89 7.63
CA SER A 162 9.26 22.95 8.06
C SER A 162 10.03 22.38 6.87
N LYS A 163 11.33 22.18 7.05
CA LYS A 163 12.17 21.53 6.04
C LYS A 163 12.05 20.01 6.17
N ILE A 164 11.75 19.34 5.06
CA ILE A 164 11.58 17.89 5.03
C ILE A 164 12.77 17.27 4.27
N LYS A 165 13.51 16.42 4.96
CA LYS A 165 14.68 15.72 4.44
C LYS A 165 14.44 14.21 4.46
N ARG A 166 15.13 13.51 3.58
CA ARG A 166 15.25 12.06 3.62
C ARG A 166 16.64 11.73 4.13
N GLU A 167 16.70 10.94 5.16
CA GLU A 167 17.94 10.41 5.72
C GLU A 167 18.00 8.90 5.47
N VAL A 168 19.16 8.42 5.11
CA VAL A 168 19.45 6.99 5.00
C VAL A 168 20.48 6.69 6.08
N LYS A 169 20.13 5.82 7.02
CA LYS A 169 21.06 5.39 8.08
C LYS A 169 22.02 4.32 7.55
N ASP A 170 23.13 4.11 8.22
CA ASP A 170 24.16 3.13 7.87
C ASP A 170 23.63 1.69 7.81
N ASN A 171 22.59 1.38 8.57
CA ASN A 171 21.88 0.08 8.53
C ASN A 171 20.91 -0.07 7.35
N GLY A 172 20.88 0.89 6.40
CA GLY A 172 19.99 0.89 5.26
C GLY A 172 18.56 1.37 5.55
N SER A 173 18.20 1.66 6.80
CA SER A 173 16.88 2.21 7.12
C SER A 173 16.73 3.63 6.61
N ILE A 174 15.51 3.95 6.12
CA ILE A 174 15.19 5.27 5.55
C ILE A 174 14.20 5.97 6.47
N LYS A 175 14.56 7.18 6.90
CA LYS A 175 13.68 8.06 7.69
C LYS A 175 13.35 9.34 6.92
N ILE A 176 12.14 9.86 7.14
CA ILE A 176 11.77 11.22 6.72
C ILE A 176 11.88 12.09 7.97
N ILE A 177 12.74 13.08 7.92
CA ILE A 177 13.00 14.00 9.02
C ILE A 177 12.32 15.33 8.73
N VAL A 178 11.65 15.87 9.72
CA VAL A 178 11.03 17.19 9.71
C VAL A 178 11.85 18.11 10.59
N GLU A 179 12.52 19.09 10.00
CA GLU A 179 13.22 20.15 10.73
C GLU A 179 12.30 21.35 10.90
N HIS A 180 11.91 21.62 12.12
CA HIS A 180 11.16 22.83 12.43
C HIS A 180 12.11 24.03 12.48
N THR A 181 11.82 25.07 11.73
CA THR A 181 12.49 26.37 11.86
C THR A 181 11.88 27.09 13.08
N SER A 182 12.35 26.76 14.28
CA SER A 182 12.00 27.48 15.48
C SER A 182 12.99 28.63 15.71
N ASN A 183 12.48 29.84 15.82
CA ASN A 183 13.22 30.97 16.40
C ASN A 183 13.18 30.97 17.94
N GLU A 184 12.89 29.85 18.57
CA GLU A 184 12.90 29.69 20.01
C GLU A 184 13.48 28.35 20.39
N SER A 185 14.52 28.40 21.21
CA SER A 185 15.09 27.29 21.96
C SER A 185 14.08 26.75 22.96
N VAL A 186 13.27 25.81 22.54
CA VAL A 186 12.49 24.96 23.44
C VAL A 186 13.04 23.56 23.30
N ASN A 187 13.72 23.10 24.36
CA ASN A 187 14.07 21.71 24.57
C ASN A 187 12.79 20.88 24.59
N THR A 188 12.53 20.18 23.53
CA THR A 188 11.56 19.10 23.52
C THR A 188 12.33 17.80 23.23
N GLU A 189 12.33 16.96 24.22
CA GLU A 189 12.84 15.63 24.21
C GLU A 189 12.33 14.84 23.00
N ASN A 190 13.23 14.07 22.42
CA ASN A 190 12.96 13.19 21.29
C ASN A 190 11.89 12.17 21.65
N GLU A 191 10.69 12.35 21.18
CA GLU A 191 9.77 11.24 21.04
C GLU A 191 10.14 10.49 19.74
N ASP A 192 10.91 9.43 19.92
CA ASP A 192 11.19 8.44 18.89
C ASP A 192 9.88 7.71 18.56
N ILE A 193 9.28 8.10 17.45
CA ILE A 193 8.22 7.33 16.82
C ILE A 193 8.91 6.15 16.10
N HIS A 194 8.84 5.00 16.75
CA HIS A 194 9.27 3.72 16.18
C HIS A 194 8.34 3.25 15.07
#